data_59a36e9d53bc301a5472f6b485d7c5fa
#
_entry.id   59a36e9d53bc301a5472f6b485d7c5fa
#
_cell.length_a   1.000
_cell.length_b   1.000
_cell.length_c   1.000
_cell.angle_alpha   90.00
_cell.angle_beta   90.00
_cell.angle_gamma   90.00
#
_symmetry.space_group_name_H-M   'P 1'
#
loop_
_entity.id
_entity.type
_entity.pdbx_description
1 polymer ?
#
loop_
_entity_poly.entity_id
_entity_poly.type
_entity_poly.pdbx_seq_one_letter_code
_entity_poly.pdbx_strand_id
1 'polypeptide(L)'
;TCALPIWICSALAVTVQLKTALVMGLAMTTVLACSNLIISLMRNIIPRNIRIIVELAIIASLVIVCDEFLKAFMYDISKQLSVFVGLIITNCIVLGRAESYALANPPHLAFMDGLGNGLGYASVLVIVGSIRELLGAGSLFGFQVIPDVVYALGYEDMGFMQVAPAAFIIIGLLVWLQKTIKKD
;
A
#
# COMPACT_ATOMS: atom_id res chain seq x y z
N THR A 1 -0.98 12.63 -9.84
CA THR A 1 -1.11 11.92 -11.13
C THR A 1 0.18 11.25 -11.62
N CYS A 2 1.32 11.40 -10.98
CA CYS A 2 2.62 10.83 -11.42
C CYS A 2 3.18 9.74 -10.50
N ALA A 3 2.40 9.19 -9.57
CA ALA A 3 2.91 8.37 -8.49
C ALA A 3 2.82 6.85 -8.72
N LEU A 4 2.25 6.39 -9.84
CA LEU A 4 2.02 4.96 -10.11
C LEU A 4 3.29 4.08 -10.13
N PRO A 5 4.47 4.51 -10.62
CA PRO A 5 5.66 3.66 -10.58
C PRO A 5 6.28 3.49 -9.19
N ILE A 6 5.91 4.33 -8.23
CA ILE A 6 6.54 4.41 -6.90
C ILE A 6 5.95 3.38 -5.91
N TRP A 7 4.82 2.74 -6.24
CA TRP A 7 4.05 1.87 -5.33
C TRP A 7 4.38 0.38 -5.44
N ILE A 8 5.33 0.03 -6.30
CA ILE A 8 5.56 -1.34 -6.74
C ILE A 8 6.04 -2.24 -5.60
N CYS A 9 6.94 -1.76 -4.74
CA CYS A 9 7.60 -2.60 -3.73
C CYS A 9 6.63 -3.23 -2.72
N SER A 10 5.73 -2.44 -2.15
CA SER A 10 4.77 -2.93 -1.16
C SER A 10 3.59 -3.68 -1.81
N ALA A 11 3.17 -3.26 -3.00
CA ALA A 11 2.11 -3.95 -3.73
C ALA A 11 2.48 -5.39 -4.11
N LEU A 12 3.75 -5.65 -4.43
CA LEU A 12 4.24 -7.00 -4.75
C LEU A 12 4.10 -7.98 -3.60
N ALA A 13 4.42 -7.54 -2.39
CA ALA A 13 4.50 -8.41 -1.22
C ALA A 13 3.12 -8.65 -0.57
N VAL A 14 2.26 -7.62 -0.54
CA VAL A 14 1.04 -7.61 0.28
C VAL A 14 -0.20 -8.10 -0.48
N THR A 15 -0.21 -8.04 -1.80
CA THR A 15 -1.41 -8.33 -2.61
C THR A 15 -1.69 -9.82 -2.85
N VAL A 16 -1.01 -10.74 -2.14
CA VAL A 16 -1.28 -12.19 -2.25
C VAL A 16 -2.63 -12.54 -1.64
N GLN A 17 -3.04 -11.86 -0.57
CA GLN A 17 -4.34 -12.04 0.10
C GLN A 17 -5.06 -10.70 0.23
N LEU A 18 -6.32 -10.66 -0.14
CA LEU A 18 -7.14 -9.44 -0.10
C LEU A 18 -7.33 -8.89 1.32
N LYS A 19 -7.45 -9.78 2.32
CA LYS A 19 -7.53 -9.38 3.74
C LYS A 19 -6.30 -8.58 4.17
N THR A 20 -5.12 -9.09 3.86
CA THR A 20 -3.85 -8.44 4.19
C THR A 20 -3.69 -7.12 3.42
N ALA A 21 -4.09 -7.09 2.15
CA ALA A 21 -4.06 -5.88 1.32
C ALA A 21 -4.96 -4.76 1.87
N LEU A 22 -6.17 -5.10 2.37
CA LEU A 22 -7.08 -4.15 2.99
C LEU A 22 -6.52 -3.55 4.27
N VAL A 23 -6.06 -4.40 5.20
CA VAL A 23 -5.50 -3.94 6.48
C VAL A 23 -4.27 -3.08 6.24
N MET A 24 -3.40 -3.49 5.31
CA MET A 24 -2.21 -2.73 4.93
C MET A 24 -2.56 -1.38 4.29
N GLY A 25 -3.58 -1.35 3.43
CA GLY A 25 -4.07 -0.11 2.81
C GLY A 25 -4.59 0.89 3.84
N LEU A 26 -5.34 0.43 4.85
CA LEU A 26 -5.82 1.27 5.95
C LEU A 26 -4.66 1.75 6.85
N ALA A 27 -3.78 0.85 7.27
CA ALA A 27 -2.60 1.20 8.07
C ALA A 27 -1.73 2.24 7.36
N MET A 28 -1.50 2.05 6.06
CA MET A 28 -0.72 2.96 5.24
C MET A 28 -1.36 4.34 5.12
N THR A 29 -2.68 4.40 4.95
CA THR A 29 -3.43 5.66 4.87
C THR A 29 -3.33 6.45 6.17
N THR A 30 -3.48 5.79 7.32
CA THR A 30 -3.36 6.44 8.64
C THR A 30 -1.94 6.93 8.89
N VAL A 31 -0.93 6.11 8.64
CA VAL A 31 0.49 6.48 8.79
C VAL A 31 0.84 7.65 7.87
N LEU A 32 0.43 7.62 6.60
CA LEU A 32 0.71 8.68 5.63
C LEU A 32 0.07 10.01 6.03
N ALA A 33 -1.20 10.00 6.47
CA ALA A 33 -1.89 11.20 6.91
C ALA A 33 -1.26 11.80 8.17
N CYS A 34 -0.95 10.97 9.17
CA CYS A 34 -0.33 11.41 10.42
C CYS A 34 1.12 11.88 10.21
N SER A 35 1.91 11.18 9.41
CA SER A 35 3.30 11.57 9.12
C SER A 35 3.36 12.90 8.39
N ASN A 36 2.55 13.11 7.36
CA ASN A 36 2.47 14.37 6.63
C ASN A 36 2.07 15.53 7.53
N LEU A 37 1.13 15.30 8.46
CA LEU A 37 0.72 16.30 9.45
C LEU A 37 1.89 16.70 10.36
N ILE A 38 2.56 15.72 10.97
CA ILE A 38 3.67 15.95 11.92
C ILE A 38 4.85 16.63 11.21
N ILE A 39 5.24 16.14 10.04
CA ILE A 39 6.34 16.69 9.26
C ILE A 39 6.05 18.14 8.85
N SER A 40 4.82 18.44 8.45
CA SER A 40 4.41 19.80 8.11
C SER A 40 4.42 20.74 9.32
N LEU A 41 4.07 20.26 10.51
CA LEU A 41 4.20 21.04 11.76
C LEU A 41 5.67 21.34 12.11
N MET A 42 6.56 20.36 11.89
CA MET A 42 7.98 20.47 12.21
C MET A 42 8.83 21.13 11.11
N ARG A 43 8.26 21.47 9.97
CA ARG A 43 8.99 21.96 8.79
C ARG A 43 9.93 23.13 9.04
N ASN A 44 9.62 24.00 10.01
CA ASN A 44 10.42 25.17 10.33
C ASN A 44 11.59 24.86 11.27
N ILE A 45 11.60 23.69 11.92
CA ILE A 45 12.60 23.28 12.92
C ILE A 45 13.66 22.39 12.27
N ILE A 46 13.30 21.66 11.21
CA ILE A 46 14.14 20.64 10.60
C ILE A 46 15.17 21.30 9.66
N PRO A 47 16.50 21.21 9.95
CA PRO A 47 17.54 21.70 9.04
C PRO A 47 17.66 20.81 7.80
N ARG A 48 17.98 21.43 6.66
CA ARG A 48 18.05 20.76 5.35
C ARG A 48 18.97 19.55 5.30
N ASN A 49 20.08 19.57 6.05
CA ASN A 49 21.11 18.54 5.99
C ASN A 49 20.72 17.20 6.60
N ILE A 50 19.78 17.20 7.57
CA ILE A 50 19.33 15.98 8.28
C ILE A 50 17.86 15.66 8.05
N ARG A 51 17.22 16.33 7.09
CA ARG A 51 15.78 16.28 6.86
C ARG A 51 15.27 14.86 6.63
N ILE A 52 15.89 14.11 5.73
CA ILE A 52 15.50 12.73 5.39
C ILE A 52 15.60 11.80 6.61
N ILE A 53 16.62 11.98 7.46
CA ILE A 53 16.80 11.17 8.67
C ILE A 53 15.67 11.42 9.66
N VAL A 54 15.29 12.69 9.85
CA VAL A 54 14.19 13.07 10.75
C VAL A 54 12.85 12.57 10.23
N GLU A 55 12.60 12.69 8.94
CA GLU A 55 11.38 12.17 8.30
C GLU A 55 11.26 10.66 8.49
N LEU A 56 12.33 9.90 8.22
CA LEU A 56 12.36 8.45 8.44
C LEU A 56 12.13 8.08 9.91
N ALA A 57 12.71 8.83 10.85
CA ALA A 57 12.52 8.59 12.29
C ALA A 57 11.07 8.81 12.71
N ILE A 58 10.41 9.86 12.22
CA ILE A 58 8.99 10.14 12.49
C ILE A 58 8.11 9.04 11.91
N ILE A 59 8.34 8.66 10.65
CA ILE A 59 7.58 7.61 9.97
C ILE A 59 7.75 6.28 10.70
N ALA A 60 8.98 5.92 11.07
CA ALA A 60 9.27 4.68 11.80
C ALA A 60 8.56 4.64 13.15
N SER A 61 8.57 5.72 13.91
CA SER A 61 7.89 5.82 15.21
C SER A 61 6.37 5.63 15.06
N LEU A 62 5.75 6.25 14.06
CA LEU A 62 4.32 6.11 13.78
C LEU A 62 3.96 4.69 13.35
N VAL A 63 4.80 4.06 12.53
CA VAL A 63 4.58 2.70 12.06
C VAL A 63 4.66 1.71 13.23
N ILE A 64 5.62 1.88 14.15
CA ILE A 64 5.73 1.04 15.35
C ILE A 64 4.47 1.19 16.23
N VAL A 65 3.98 2.40 16.44
CA VAL A 65 2.74 2.63 17.20
C VAL A 65 1.55 1.95 16.52
N CYS A 66 1.44 2.06 15.20
CA CYS A 66 0.39 1.42 14.42
C CYS A 66 0.47 -0.13 14.50
N ASP A 67 1.69 -0.69 14.46
CA ASP A 67 1.91 -2.13 14.58
C ASP A 67 1.51 -2.66 15.97
N GLU A 68 1.89 -1.96 17.05
CA GLU A 68 1.48 -2.32 18.41
C GLU A 68 -0.06 -2.25 18.59
N PHE A 69 -0.71 -1.26 17.96
CA PHE A 69 -2.16 -1.16 17.96
C PHE A 69 -2.81 -2.33 17.20
N LEU A 70 -2.28 -2.71 16.03
CA LEU A 70 -2.76 -3.86 15.27
C LEU A 70 -2.54 -5.19 16.03
N LYS A 71 -1.44 -5.34 16.74
CA LYS A 71 -1.17 -6.51 17.61
C LYS A 71 -2.21 -6.66 18.70
N ALA A 72 -2.67 -5.55 19.27
CA ALA A 72 -3.67 -5.57 20.34
C ALA A 72 -5.04 -6.06 19.88
N PHE A 73 -5.43 -5.75 18.62
CA PHE A 73 -6.78 -6.06 18.12
C PHE A 73 -6.84 -7.26 17.18
N MET A 74 -5.79 -7.56 16.42
CA MET A 74 -5.80 -8.58 15.35
C MET A 74 -4.48 -9.36 15.31
N TYR A 75 -4.24 -10.17 16.33
CA TYR A 75 -2.97 -10.89 16.50
C TYR A 75 -2.57 -11.78 15.32
N ASP A 76 -3.51 -12.53 14.73
CA ASP A 76 -3.23 -13.43 13.61
C ASP A 76 -2.79 -12.68 12.32
N ILE A 77 -3.41 -11.54 12.07
CA ILE A 77 -3.07 -10.69 10.92
C ILE A 77 -1.76 -9.93 11.19
N SER A 78 -1.55 -9.50 12.42
CA SER A 78 -0.31 -8.81 12.82
C SER A 78 0.93 -9.67 12.64
N LYS A 79 0.85 -10.97 12.91
CA LYS A 79 1.98 -11.89 12.71
C LYS A 79 2.43 -11.96 11.24
N GLN A 80 1.48 -11.89 10.32
CA GLN A 80 1.78 -11.79 8.88
C GLN A 80 2.26 -10.39 8.51
N LEU A 81 1.67 -9.35 9.11
CA LEU A 81 2.00 -7.95 8.84
C LEU A 81 3.32 -7.49 9.45
N SER A 82 3.84 -8.12 10.52
CA SER A 82 5.10 -7.72 11.14
C SER A 82 6.28 -7.74 10.17
N VAL A 83 6.26 -8.65 9.21
CA VAL A 83 7.24 -8.68 8.11
C VAL A 83 7.08 -7.48 7.17
N PHE A 84 5.84 -6.98 7.00
CA PHE A 84 5.52 -5.90 6.09
C PHE A 84 5.62 -4.50 6.72
N VAL A 85 5.73 -4.42 8.07
CA VAL A 85 5.95 -3.15 8.79
C VAL A 85 7.20 -2.43 8.28
N GLY A 86 8.28 -3.17 8.03
CA GLY A 86 9.47 -2.63 7.39
C GLY A 86 9.21 -2.02 6.01
N LEU A 87 8.28 -2.59 5.24
CA LEU A 87 7.91 -2.09 3.92
C LEU A 87 7.09 -0.79 3.98
N ILE A 88 6.40 -0.51 5.08
CA ILE A 88 5.71 0.77 5.28
C ILE A 88 6.74 1.88 5.51
N ILE A 89 7.75 1.62 6.35
CA ILE A 89 8.80 2.60 6.70
C ILE A 89 9.59 3.01 5.46
N THR A 90 9.98 2.03 4.64
CA THR A 90 10.76 2.26 3.41
C THR A 90 9.91 2.57 2.19
N ASN A 91 8.61 2.78 2.35
CA ASN A 91 7.70 3.00 1.24
C ASN A 91 7.96 4.38 0.60
N CYS A 92 8.31 4.34 -0.68
CA CYS A 92 8.64 5.54 -1.46
C CYS A 92 7.49 6.55 -1.54
N ILE A 93 6.22 6.12 -1.37
CA ILE A 93 5.09 7.05 -1.39
C ILE A 93 5.04 7.90 -0.13
N VAL A 94 5.32 7.31 1.04
CA VAL A 94 5.32 8.04 2.32
C VAL A 94 6.42 9.08 2.32
N LEU A 95 7.65 8.65 2.04
CA LEU A 95 8.80 9.53 2.00
C LEU A 95 8.68 10.57 0.87
N GLY A 96 8.25 10.16 -0.31
CA GLY A 96 8.11 11.07 -1.45
C GLY A 96 7.04 12.13 -1.26
N ARG A 97 5.93 11.84 -0.55
CA ARG A 97 4.90 12.84 -0.23
C ARG A 97 5.30 13.72 0.96
N ALA A 98 5.99 13.16 1.94
CA ALA A 98 6.57 13.92 3.03
C ALA A 98 7.50 15.03 2.51
N GLU A 99 8.44 14.66 1.66
CA GLU A 99 9.42 15.60 1.10
C GLU A 99 8.84 16.57 0.07
N SER A 100 8.01 16.07 -0.86
CA SER A 100 7.51 16.90 -1.96
C SER A 100 6.34 17.80 -1.60
N TYR A 101 5.51 17.41 -0.65
CA TYR A 101 4.28 18.12 -0.34
C TYR A 101 4.18 18.61 1.11
N ALA A 102 4.45 17.76 2.11
CA ALA A 102 4.23 18.12 3.51
C ALA A 102 5.14 19.25 3.98
N LEU A 103 6.38 19.31 3.50
CA LEU A 103 7.31 20.40 3.82
C LEU A 103 6.98 21.73 3.14
N ALA A 104 6.29 21.70 2.02
CA ALA A 104 5.97 22.91 1.24
C ALA A 104 4.63 23.53 1.63
N ASN A 105 3.70 22.77 2.20
CA ASN A 105 2.32 23.18 2.44
C ASN A 105 1.94 23.22 3.92
N PRO A 106 0.89 23.98 4.28
CA PRO A 106 0.38 24.03 5.66
C PRO A 106 -0.20 22.69 6.12
N PRO A 107 -0.23 22.43 7.45
CA PRO A 107 -0.54 21.11 8.02
C PRO A 107 -1.90 20.52 7.58
N HIS A 108 -2.94 21.36 7.46
CA HIS A 108 -4.27 20.89 7.06
C HIS A 108 -4.30 20.38 5.62
N LEU A 109 -3.59 21.02 4.70
CA LEU A 109 -3.47 20.56 3.32
C LEU A 109 -2.59 19.31 3.21
N ALA A 110 -1.52 19.22 4.00
CA ALA A 110 -0.66 18.04 4.07
C ALA A 110 -1.42 16.81 4.58
N PHE A 111 -2.30 16.98 5.57
CA PHE A 111 -3.17 15.91 6.07
C PHE A 111 -4.15 15.41 5.00
N MET A 112 -4.85 16.32 4.32
CA MET A 112 -5.80 15.97 3.25
C MET A 112 -5.10 15.30 2.07
N ASP A 113 -3.90 15.74 1.72
CA ASP A 113 -3.08 15.10 0.70
C ASP A 113 -2.68 13.68 1.10
N GLY A 114 -2.30 13.48 2.36
CA GLY A 114 -2.00 12.17 2.92
C GLY A 114 -3.18 11.20 2.83
N LEU A 115 -4.39 11.64 3.19
CA LEU A 115 -5.61 10.86 3.06
C LEU A 115 -5.92 10.52 1.60
N GLY A 116 -5.85 11.50 0.71
CA GLY A 116 -6.14 11.30 -0.71
C GLY A 116 -5.19 10.30 -1.39
N ASN A 117 -3.90 10.43 -1.14
CA ASN A 117 -2.89 9.51 -1.67
C ASN A 117 -2.96 8.12 -1.01
N GLY A 118 -3.23 8.05 0.30
CA GLY A 118 -3.41 6.80 1.01
C GLY A 118 -4.61 5.99 0.51
N LEU A 119 -5.76 6.63 0.32
CA LEU A 119 -6.95 5.99 -0.25
C LEU A 119 -6.72 5.57 -1.71
N GLY A 120 -6.03 6.39 -2.50
CA GLY A 120 -5.63 6.03 -3.86
C GLY A 120 -4.75 4.78 -3.89
N TYR A 121 -3.77 4.70 -2.98
CA TYR A 121 -2.93 3.52 -2.82
C TYR A 121 -3.73 2.29 -2.38
N ALA A 122 -4.60 2.42 -1.37
CA ALA A 122 -5.46 1.34 -0.90
C ALA A 122 -6.35 0.78 -2.02
N SER A 123 -6.93 1.64 -2.87
CA SER A 123 -7.75 1.21 -4.00
C SER A 123 -6.96 0.37 -5.01
N VAL A 124 -5.74 0.76 -5.32
CA VAL A 124 -4.87 -0.02 -6.22
C VAL A 124 -4.51 -1.37 -5.60
N LEU A 125 -4.19 -1.42 -4.29
CA LEU A 125 -3.92 -2.68 -3.58
C LEU A 125 -5.11 -3.64 -3.64
N VAL A 126 -6.32 -3.12 -3.44
CA VAL A 126 -7.56 -3.92 -3.48
C VAL A 126 -7.80 -4.47 -4.89
N ILE A 127 -7.64 -3.65 -5.92
CA ILE A 127 -7.82 -4.09 -7.31
C ILE A 127 -6.81 -5.18 -7.67
N VAL A 128 -5.52 -4.94 -7.42
CA VAL A 128 -4.46 -5.91 -7.72
C VAL A 128 -4.63 -7.19 -6.89
N GLY A 129 -4.94 -7.04 -5.58
CA GLY A 129 -5.18 -8.16 -4.68
C GLY A 129 -6.39 -9.01 -5.11
N SER A 130 -7.48 -8.38 -5.51
CA SER A 130 -8.67 -9.09 -6.01
C SER A 130 -8.38 -9.90 -7.26
N ILE A 131 -7.65 -9.33 -8.22
CA ILE A 131 -7.27 -10.04 -9.46
C ILE A 131 -6.34 -11.22 -9.14
N ARG A 132 -5.36 -11.01 -8.27
CA ARG A 132 -4.40 -12.05 -7.90
C ARG A 132 -5.03 -13.19 -7.09
N GLU A 133 -5.88 -12.88 -6.12
CA GLU A 133 -6.57 -13.88 -5.31
C GLU A 133 -7.57 -14.68 -6.16
N LEU A 134 -8.31 -14.00 -7.04
CA LEU A 134 -9.27 -14.65 -7.93
C LEU A 134 -8.59 -15.61 -8.92
N LEU A 135 -7.51 -15.19 -9.57
CA LEU A 135 -6.82 -16.00 -10.58
C LEU A 135 -5.85 -17.02 -9.97
N GLY A 136 -5.31 -16.74 -8.79
CA GLY A 136 -4.29 -17.58 -8.16
C GLY A 136 -4.82 -18.62 -7.20
N ALA A 137 -5.96 -18.37 -6.53
CA ALA A 137 -6.56 -19.26 -5.54
C ALA A 137 -8.03 -19.54 -5.79
N GLY A 138 -8.65 -18.93 -6.81
CA GLY A 138 -10.08 -19.11 -7.10
C GLY A 138 -11.02 -18.66 -5.99
N SER A 139 -10.48 -17.99 -4.97
CA SER A 139 -11.22 -17.50 -3.80
C SER A 139 -11.15 -15.99 -3.70
N LEU A 140 -12.18 -15.39 -3.07
CA LEU A 140 -12.19 -13.99 -2.66
C LEU A 140 -12.56 -13.93 -1.18
N PHE A 141 -11.73 -13.32 -0.35
CA PHE A 141 -11.91 -13.27 1.11
C PHE A 141 -11.96 -14.65 1.80
N GLY A 142 -11.43 -15.70 1.16
CA GLY A 142 -11.53 -17.09 1.67
C GLY A 142 -12.83 -17.79 1.32
N PHE A 143 -13.71 -17.19 0.54
CA PHE A 143 -14.88 -17.87 -0.06
C PHE A 143 -14.50 -18.33 -1.47
N GLN A 144 -14.74 -19.60 -1.78
CA GLN A 144 -14.58 -20.12 -3.13
C GLN A 144 -15.60 -19.44 -4.05
N VAL A 145 -15.10 -18.64 -4.99
CA VAL A 145 -15.92 -17.94 -6.00
C VAL A 145 -16.04 -18.78 -7.27
N ILE A 146 -15.00 -19.56 -7.55
CA ILE A 146 -15.00 -20.46 -8.72
C ILE A 146 -15.74 -21.75 -8.33
N PRO A 147 -16.91 -22.08 -8.95
CA PRO A 147 -17.65 -23.29 -8.66
C PRO A 147 -16.84 -24.54 -9.08
N ASP A 148 -17.04 -25.64 -8.33
CA ASP A 148 -16.35 -26.92 -8.55
C ASP A 148 -16.51 -27.47 -9.98
N VAL A 149 -17.55 -27.04 -10.69
CA VAL A 149 -17.78 -27.38 -12.09
C VAL A 149 -16.67 -26.90 -13.03
N VAL A 150 -16.03 -25.76 -12.71
CA VAL A 150 -14.93 -25.21 -13.51
C VAL A 150 -13.64 -26.00 -13.26
N TYR A 151 -13.43 -26.49 -12.04
CA TYR A 151 -12.33 -27.41 -11.72
C TYR A 151 -12.52 -28.76 -12.41
N ALA A 152 -13.75 -29.24 -12.53
CA ALA A 152 -14.08 -30.48 -13.28
C ALA A 152 -13.86 -30.33 -14.81
N LEU A 153 -13.86 -29.10 -15.33
CA LEU A 153 -13.56 -28.79 -16.74
C LEU A 153 -12.03 -28.71 -17.03
N GLY A 154 -11.18 -28.96 -16.02
CA GLY A 154 -9.72 -28.96 -16.18
C GLY A 154 -9.04 -27.61 -15.86
N TYR A 155 -9.72 -26.71 -15.14
CA TYR A 155 -9.09 -25.49 -14.64
C TYR A 155 -8.19 -25.84 -13.45
N GLU A 156 -6.90 -25.52 -13.55
CA GLU A 156 -5.94 -25.57 -12.45
C GLU A 156 -5.61 -24.15 -12.02
N ASP A 157 -5.48 -23.94 -10.70
CA ASP A 157 -5.11 -22.63 -10.15
C ASP A 157 -3.76 -22.17 -10.73
N MET A 158 -3.74 -20.95 -11.25
CA MET A 158 -2.53 -20.35 -11.78
C MET A 158 -1.59 -19.97 -10.64
N GLY A 159 -0.80 -20.91 -10.12
CA GLY A 159 0.21 -20.65 -9.09
C GLY A 159 1.19 -19.54 -9.47
N PHE A 160 1.41 -19.28 -10.76
CA PHE A 160 2.19 -18.17 -11.26
C PHE A 160 1.65 -16.79 -10.80
N MET A 161 0.33 -16.64 -10.64
CA MET A 161 -0.28 -15.40 -10.18
C MET A 161 0.01 -15.07 -8.71
N GLN A 162 0.40 -16.07 -7.91
CA GLN A 162 0.80 -15.85 -6.51
C GLN A 162 2.26 -15.38 -6.38
N VAL A 163 3.07 -15.53 -7.41
CA VAL A 163 4.48 -15.13 -7.41
C VAL A 163 4.62 -13.62 -7.69
N ALA A 164 5.66 -12.99 -7.15
CA ALA A 164 5.91 -11.56 -7.30
C ALA A 164 5.92 -11.04 -8.75
N PRO A 165 6.47 -11.74 -9.77
CA PRO A 165 6.45 -11.28 -11.15
C PRO A 165 5.06 -11.02 -11.73
N ALA A 166 4.05 -11.77 -11.32
CA ALA A 166 2.68 -11.56 -11.79
C ALA A 166 2.11 -10.19 -11.39
N ALA A 167 2.45 -9.71 -10.20
CA ALA A 167 2.03 -8.39 -9.77
C ALA A 167 2.61 -7.28 -10.65
N PHE A 168 3.85 -7.41 -11.15
CA PHE A 168 4.42 -6.46 -12.10
C PHE A 168 3.63 -6.41 -13.40
N ILE A 169 3.22 -7.55 -13.90
CA ILE A 169 2.44 -7.64 -15.15
C ILE A 169 1.09 -6.96 -14.96
N ILE A 170 0.39 -7.25 -13.84
CA ILE A 170 -0.92 -6.66 -13.53
C ILE A 170 -0.81 -5.15 -13.34
N ILE A 171 0.17 -4.68 -12.57
CA ILE A 171 0.40 -3.24 -12.35
C ILE A 171 0.77 -2.55 -13.67
N GLY A 172 1.64 -3.16 -14.48
CA GLY A 172 2.01 -2.64 -15.80
C GLY A 172 0.80 -2.49 -16.73
N LEU A 173 -0.09 -3.49 -16.73
CA LEU A 173 -1.32 -3.47 -17.50
C LEU A 173 -2.32 -2.41 -16.99
N LEU A 174 -2.45 -2.24 -15.68
CA LEU A 174 -3.27 -1.18 -15.08
C LEU A 174 -2.75 0.21 -15.45
N VAL A 175 -1.43 0.42 -15.38
CA VAL A 175 -0.79 1.69 -15.77
C VAL A 175 -1.01 1.98 -17.25
N TRP A 176 -0.85 0.96 -18.09
CA TRP A 176 -1.09 1.09 -19.54
C TRP A 176 -2.55 1.45 -19.83
N LEU A 177 -3.50 0.75 -19.21
CA LEU A 177 -4.93 1.02 -19.34
C LEU A 177 -5.29 2.43 -18.89
N GLN A 178 -4.79 2.87 -17.74
CA GLN A 178 -5.02 4.21 -17.21
C GLN A 178 -4.44 5.29 -18.13
N LYS A 179 -3.25 5.05 -18.70
CA LYS A 179 -2.63 5.98 -19.62
C LYS A 179 -3.38 6.06 -20.96
N THR A 180 -3.96 4.95 -21.40
CA THR A 180 -4.76 4.89 -22.63
C THR A 180 -6.08 5.64 -22.46
N ILE A 181 -6.78 5.43 -21.32
CA ILE A 181 -8.05 6.14 -21.01
C ILE A 181 -7.82 7.64 -20.82
N LYS A 182 -6.67 8.05 -20.30
CA LYS A 182 -6.36 9.46 -20.02
C LYS A 182 -5.76 10.21 -21.21
N LYS A 183 -5.59 9.55 -22.34
CA LYS A 183 -5.03 10.16 -23.56
C LYS A 183 -6.07 10.91 -24.40
N ASP A 184 -7.36 10.85 -23.98
CA ASP A 184 -8.44 11.73 -24.40
C ASP A 184 -8.64 12.82 -23.33
#